data_3a5deaf4428699719e47a08b1d4df71b
#
_entry.id   3a5deaf4428699719e47a08b1d4df71b
#
_cell.length_a   1.000
_cell.length_b   1.000
_cell.length_c   1.000
_cell.angle_alpha   90.00
_cell.angle_beta   90.00
_cell.angle_gamma   90.00
#
_symmetry.space_group_name_H-M   'P 1'
#
loop_
_entity.id
_entity.type
_entity.pdbx_description
1 polymer ?
#
loop_
_entity_poly.entity_id
_entity_poly.type
_entity_poly.pdbx_seq_one_letter_code
_entity_poly.pdbx_strand_id
1 'polypeptide(L)'
;MKTGTHTPAGPGQVLPFPGRGADQIGFERPELMRILDLYGRMVAAGEWRDYAMDFTRQAATFAAFRRAAERPQARIEKCPALRNKQGMWTLFGEHGQVLKRGHDLANVLAPMERRLLKAVEE
;
A
#
# COMPACT_ATOMS: atom_id res chain seq x y z
N MET A 1 18.65 11.09 21.36
CA MET A 1 18.41 10.55 21.11
C MET A 1 17.90 9.96 21.23
N LYS A 2 17.39 9.52 21.05
CA LYS A 2 16.92 8.81 21.06
C LYS A 2 16.68 8.14 20.81
N THR A 3 16.53 7.93 20.82
CA THR A 3 16.41 7.19 20.61
C THR A 3 15.99 6.41 20.28
N GLY A 4 16.16 6.41 19.97
CA GLY A 4 15.87 5.38 19.27
C GLY A 4 15.15 4.36 19.74
N THR A 5 15.11 4.34 20.68
CA THR A 5 14.36 3.39 21.07
C THR A 5 13.04 3.66 20.91
N HIS A 6 12.40 3.25 20.11
CA HIS A 6 11.03 3.30 19.96
C HIS A 6 10.40 2.06 20.47
N THR A 7 9.21 2.15 20.90
CA THR A 7 8.51 0.97 21.32
C THR A 7 8.02 0.22 20.12
N PRO A 8 7.82 -1.05 20.22
CA PRO A 8 7.26 -1.81 19.14
C PRO A 8 5.89 -1.29 18.78
N ALA A 9 5.58 -1.28 17.53
CA ALA A 9 4.30 -0.80 17.07
C ALA A 9 3.19 -1.71 17.54
N GLY A 10 2.15 -1.14 18.09
CA GLY A 10 0.95 -1.88 18.43
C GLY A 10 -0.09 -1.72 17.36
N PRO A 11 -1.26 -2.33 17.54
CA PRO A 11 -2.35 -2.16 16.61
C PRO A 11 -2.71 -0.69 16.49
N GLY A 12 -2.86 -0.21 15.27
CA GLY A 12 -3.24 1.16 15.04
C GLY A 12 -2.11 2.15 15.05
N GLN A 13 -0.90 1.72 15.35
CA GLN A 13 0.23 2.63 15.36
C GLN A 13 0.91 2.62 14.02
N VAL A 14 1.44 3.78 13.63
CA VAL A 14 2.21 3.90 12.41
C VAL A 14 3.56 3.27 12.61
N LEU A 15 3.97 2.42 11.67
CA LEU A 15 5.25 1.75 11.77
C LEU A 15 6.39 2.70 11.42
N PRO A 16 7.51 2.63 12.16
CA PRO A 16 8.67 3.45 11.83
C PRO A 16 9.45 2.81 10.70
N PHE A 17 9.80 3.59 9.70
CA PHE A 17 10.60 3.13 8.59
C PHE A 17 11.83 4.01 8.48
N PRO A 18 12.97 3.45 8.07
CA PRO A 18 14.16 4.25 7.89
C PRO A 18 13.91 5.38 6.90
N GLY A 19 14.34 6.57 7.24
CA GLY A 19 14.21 7.71 6.35
C GLY A 19 12.90 8.46 6.43
N ARG A 20 11.92 7.91 7.14
CA ARG A 20 10.64 8.59 7.25
C ARG A 20 10.68 9.63 8.36
N GLY A 21 10.29 10.85 8.07
CA GLY A 21 10.22 11.91 9.07
C GLY A 21 9.01 11.75 9.97
N ALA A 22 9.04 12.44 11.10
CA ALA A 22 7.99 12.29 12.10
C ALA A 22 6.64 12.80 11.64
N ASP A 23 6.61 13.78 10.74
CA ASP A 23 5.36 14.36 10.25
C ASP A 23 4.92 13.79 8.91
N GLN A 24 5.57 12.73 8.46
CA GLN A 24 5.15 12.07 7.22
C GLN A 24 4.04 11.08 7.51
N ILE A 25 3.18 10.89 6.53
CA ILE A 25 2.13 9.89 6.61
C ILE A 25 2.75 8.51 6.46
N GLY A 26 2.29 7.55 7.24
CA GLY A 26 2.75 6.17 7.14
C GLY A 26 1.58 5.21 7.19
N PHE A 27 1.86 3.92 7.00
CA PHE A 27 0.85 2.89 7.13
C PHE A 27 0.81 2.40 8.57
N GLU A 28 -0.39 2.17 9.08
CA GLU A 28 -0.52 1.50 10.37
C GLU A 28 -0.26 0.02 10.18
N ARG A 29 0.08 -0.67 11.27
CA ARG A 29 0.43 -2.08 11.18
C ARG A 29 -0.64 -2.91 10.47
N PRO A 30 -1.92 -2.84 10.84
CA PRO A 30 -2.93 -3.66 10.16
C PRO A 30 -3.04 -3.32 8.68
N GLU A 31 -2.85 -2.05 8.32
CA GLU A 31 -2.91 -1.63 6.93
C GLU A 31 -1.79 -2.26 6.13
N LEU A 32 -0.57 -2.14 6.63
CA LEU A 32 0.59 -2.68 5.93
C LEU A 32 0.51 -4.20 5.85
N MET A 33 0.06 -4.85 6.92
CA MET A 33 -0.06 -6.31 6.91
C MET A 33 -1.02 -6.78 5.83
N ARG A 34 -2.13 -6.06 5.66
CA ARG A 34 -3.09 -6.43 4.61
C ARG A 34 -2.50 -6.23 3.22
N ILE A 35 -1.77 -5.14 3.02
CA ILE A 35 -1.14 -4.87 1.73
C ILE A 35 -0.07 -5.93 1.43
N LEU A 36 0.76 -6.25 2.42
CA LEU A 36 1.81 -7.25 2.23
C LEU A 36 1.26 -8.65 2.03
N ASP A 37 0.12 -8.96 2.66
CA ASP A 37 -0.52 -10.23 2.41
C ASP A 37 -0.95 -10.36 0.94
N LEU A 38 -1.57 -9.33 0.41
CA LEU A 38 -1.94 -9.32 -1.00
C LEU A 38 -0.69 -9.39 -1.88
N TYR A 39 0.34 -8.62 -1.53
CA TYR A 39 1.59 -8.62 -2.29
C TYR A 39 2.17 -10.04 -2.36
N GLY A 40 2.24 -10.73 -1.23
CA GLY A 40 2.79 -12.08 -1.20
C GLY A 40 2.02 -13.05 -2.08
N ARG A 41 0.71 -12.94 -2.07
CA ARG A 41 -0.13 -13.81 -2.90
C ARG A 41 0.04 -13.48 -4.39
N MET A 42 0.20 -12.21 -4.72
CA MET A 42 0.43 -11.79 -6.10
C MET A 42 1.82 -12.23 -6.58
N VAL A 43 2.81 -12.25 -5.70
CA VAL A 43 4.12 -12.77 -6.03
C VAL A 43 4.04 -14.27 -6.29
N ALA A 44 3.32 -15.00 -5.44
CA ALA A 44 3.17 -16.44 -5.60
C ALA A 44 2.44 -16.77 -6.91
N ALA A 45 1.56 -15.89 -7.36
CA ALA A 45 0.85 -16.09 -8.63
C ALA A 45 1.64 -15.62 -9.85
N GLY A 46 2.85 -15.08 -9.63
CA GLY A 46 3.68 -14.61 -10.74
C GLY A 46 3.32 -13.24 -11.27
N GLU A 47 2.44 -12.52 -10.57
CA GLU A 47 1.97 -11.23 -11.04
C GLU A 47 2.89 -10.08 -10.64
N TRP A 48 3.48 -10.16 -9.46
CA TRP A 48 4.36 -9.11 -8.94
C TRP A 48 5.68 -9.71 -8.50
N ARG A 49 6.75 -8.90 -8.51
CA ARG A 49 8.07 -9.35 -8.10
C ARG A 49 8.76 -8.43 -7.15
N ASP A 50 8.38 -7.16 -7.13
CA ASP A 50 9.11 -6.16 -6.37
C ASP A 50 8.16 -5.09 -5.90
N TYR A 51 8.55 -4.34 -4.88
CA TYR A 51 7.74 -3.24 -4.41
C TYR A 51 8.62 -2.10 -3.92
N ALA A 52 8.02 -0.92 -3.80
CA ALA A 52 8.66 0.25 -3.22
C ALA A 52 7.62 0.99 -2.41
N MET A 53 8.06 1.67 -1.36
CA MET A 53 7.19 2.50 -0.56
C MET A 53 7.73 3.92 -0.52
N ASP A 54 6.82 4.89 -0.44
CA ASP A 54 7.18 6.29 -0.37
C ASP A 54 6.28 6.96 0.66
N PHE A 55 6.86 7.88 1.45
CA PHE A 55 6.14 8.56 2.51
C PHE A 55 6.37 10.04 2.40
N THR A 56 5.29 10.81 2.32
CA THR A 56 5.36 12.26 2.29
C THR A 56 4.44 12.82 3.36
N ARG A 57 4.35 14.13 3.44
CA ARG A 57 3.44 14.75 4.40
C ARG A 57 1.98 14.54 4.01
N GLN A 58 1.73 14.28 2.75
CA GLN A 58 0.37 14.13 2.25
C GLN A 58 -0.08 12.69 2.17
N ALA A 59 0.84 11.77 1.89
CA ALA A 59 0.41 10.41 1.56
C ALA A 59 1.49 9.38 1.82
N ALA A 60 1.05 8.14 2.03
CA ALA A 60 1.90 6.96 2.02
C ALA A 60 1.52 6.14 0.79
N THR A 61 2.51 5.62 0.11
CA THR A 61 2.30 4.91 -1.14
C THR A 61 3.04 3.58 -1.13
N PHE A 62 2.37 2.54 -1.63
CA PHE A 62 2.97 1.22 -1.84
C PHE A 62 2.81 0.92 -3.33
N ALA A 63 3.92 0.74 -4.03
CA ALA A 63 3.91 0.46 -5.46
C ALA A 63 4.41 -0.95 -5.69
N ALA A 64 3.70 -1.72 -6.51
CA ALA A 64 4.09 -3.10 -6.82
C ALA A 64 4.49 -3.18 -8.29
N PHE A 65 5.57 -3.92 -8.57
CA PHE A 65 6.15 -4.00 -9.89
C PHE A 65 6.24 -5.44 -10.35
N ARG A 66 6.09 -5.64 -11.64
CA ARG A 66 6.39 -6.94 -12.23
C ARG A 66 7.88 -7.06 -12.46
N ARG A 67 8.53 -5.97 -12.85
CA ARG A 67 9.99 -5.91 -13.01
C ARG A 67 10.49 -4.63 -12.40
N ALA A 68 11.70 -4.68 -11.87
CA ALA A 68 12.23 -3.56 -11.11
C ALA A 68 12.37 -2.29 -11.93
N ALA A 69 12.63 -2.39 -13.22
CA ALA A 69 12.86 -1.22 -14.04
C ALA A 69 11.60 -0.67 -14.70
N GLU A 70 10.46 -1.30 -14.48
CA GLU A 70 9.24 -0.87 -15.13
C GLU A 70 8.43 0.04 -14.23
N ARG A 71 7.42 0.66 -14.81
CA ARG A 71 6.50 1.42 -13.99
C ARG A 71 5.65 0.46 -13.17
N PRO A 72 5.04 0.93 -12.08
CA PRO A 72 4.27 0.04 -11.22
C PRO A 72 3.10 -0.59 -11.93
N GLN A 73 2.83 -1.84 -11.62
CA GLN A 73 1.62 -2.52 -12.05
C GLN A 73 0.42 -2.03 -11.26
N ALA A 74 0.64 -1.66 -10.01
CA ALA A 74 -0.40 -1.14 -9.15
C ALA A 74 0.22 -0.23 -8.11
N ARG A 75 -0.55 0.74 -7.63
CA ARG A 75 -0.08 1.63 -6.57
C ARG A 75 -1.22 1.86 -5.61
N ILE A 76 -0.94 1.70 -4.34
CA ILE A 76 -1.92 1.88 -3.28
C ILE A 76 -1.52 3.13 -2.51
N GLU A 77 -2.42 4.11 -2.45
CA GLU A 77 -2.12 5.37 -1.81
C GLU A 77 -3.04 5.62 -0.63
N LYS A 78 -2.47 6.02 0.49
CA LYS A 78 -3.21 6.43 1.67
C LYS A 78 -3.04 7.93 1.81
N CYS A 79 -4.14 8.68 1.68
CA CYS A 79 -4.13 10.13 1.81
C CYS A 79 -5.16 10.54 2.85
N PRO A 80 -4.75 10.71 4.12
CA PRO A 80 -5.70 11.01 5.20
C PRO A 80 -6.50 12.30 5.02
N ALA A 81 -5.97 13.25 4.26
CA ALA A 81 -6.70 14.50 4.02
C ALA A 81 -8.02 14.27 3.28
N LEU A 82 -8.16 13.14 2.59
CA LEU A 82 -9.38 12.83 1.85
C LEU A 82 -10.35 11.98 2.65
N ARG A 83 -10.05 11.73 3.93
CA ARG A 83 -10.85 10.85 4.76
C ARG A 83 -12.33 11.18 4.76
N ASN A 84 -12.65 12.45 4.83
CA ASN A 84 -14.04 12.90 4.90
C ASN A 84 -14.60 13.36 3.57
N LYS A 85 -13.95 12.98 2.49
CA LYS A 85 -14.39 13.38 1.15
C LYS A 85 -14.58 12.14 0.29
N GLN A 86 -13.53 11.75 -0.42
CA GLN A 86 -13.61 10.63 -1.35
C GLN A 86 -13.14 9.31 -0.74
N GLY A 87 -12.62 9.38 0.47
CA GLY A 87 -11.99 8.23 1.11
C GLY A 87 -10.49 8.34 1.01
N MET A 88 -9.79 7.88 2.05
CA MET A 88 -8.35 8.08 2.08
C MET A 88 -7.56 7.07 1.27
N TRP A 89 -8.19 6.01 0.77
CA TRP A 89 -7.49 4.96 0.03
C TRP A 89 -7.78 5.05 -1.46
N THR A 90 -6.75 4.93 -2.29
CA THR A 90 -6.90 4.89 -3.74
C THR A 90 -6.01 3.81 -4.30
N LEU A 91 -6.56 3.01 -5.20
CA LEU A 91 -5.79 2.01 -5.93
C LEU A 91 -5.65 2.51 -7.37
N PHE A 92 -4.40 2.65 -7.82
CA PHE A 92 -4.11 3.07 -9.19
C PHE A 92 -3.61 1.87 -9.98
N GLY A 93 -3.96 1.84 -11.25
CA GLY A 93 -3.48 0.79 -12.15
C GLY A 93 -2.18 1.16 -12.82
N GLU A 94 -1.79 0.33 -13.77
CA GLU A 94 -0.50 0.42 -14.43
C GLU A 94 -0.33 1.71 -15.21
N HIS A 95 -1.40 2.31 -15.68
CA HIS A 95 -1.33 3.55 -16.45
C HIS A 95 -1.68 4.78 -15.61
N GLY A 96 -1.66 4.63 -14.30
CA GLY A 96 -1.99 5.74 -13.41
C GLY A 96 -3.47 6.00 -13.23
N GLN A 97 -4.33 5.18 -13.86
CA GLN A 97 -5.77 5.36 -13.74
C GLN A 97 -6.26 4.90 -12.37
N VAL A 98 -7.28 5.56 -11.86
CA VAL A 98 -7.88 5.16 -10.59
C VAL A 98 -8.73 3.92 -10.83
N LEU A 99 -8.37 2.82 -10.21
CA LEU A 99 -9.16 1.59 -10.30
C LEU A 99 -10.25 1.57 -9.24
N LYS A 100 -9.96 2.09 -8.05
CA LYS A 100 -10.93 2.16 -6.98
C LYS A 100 -10.47 3.17 -5.93
N ARG A 101 -11.44 3.81 -5.30
CA ARG A 101 -11.16 4.76 -4.23
C ARG A 101 -12.23 4.57 -3.17
N GLY A 102 -11.89 4.73 -1.91
CA GLY A 102 -12.87 4.58 -0.86
C GLY A 102 -12.28 4.69 0.53
N HIS A 103 -13.13 4.41 1.50
CA HIS A 103 -12.78 4.55 2.91
C HIS A 103 -12.24 3.26 3.50
N ASP A 104 -12.53 2.13 2.90
CA ASP A 104 -12.14 0.83 3.45
C ASP A 104 -11.09 0.18 2.56
N LEU A 105 -9.92 -0.08 3.14
CA LEU A 105 -8.81 -0.63 2.38
C LEU A 105 -9.16 -1.97 1.72
N ALA A 106 -9.86 -2.85 2.44
CA ALA A 106 -10.21 -4.14 1.87
C ALA A 106 -11.04 -4.00 0.59
N ASN A 107 -12.00 -3.07 0.60
CA ASN A 107 -12.81 -2.83 -0.58
C ASN A 107 -11.99 -2.24 -1.72
N VAL A 108 -11.06 -1.35 -1.38
CA VAL A 108 -10.24 -0.70 -2.39
C VAL A 108 -9.31 -1.70 -3.06
N LEU A 109 -8.87 -2.73 -2.34
CA LEU A 109 -8.01 -3.77 -2.90
C LEU A 109 -8.79 -4.82 -3.71
N ALA A 110 -10.11 -4.78 -3.70
CA ALA A 110 -10.91 -5.80 -4.37
C ALA A 110 -10.58 -6.01 -5.86
N PRO A 111 -10.28 -4.97 -6.64
CA PRO A 111 -9.89 -5.23 -8.03
C PRO A 111 -8.67 -6.13 -8.17
N MET A 112 -7.69 -5.98 -7.27
CA MET A 112 -6.50 -6.83 -7.29
C MET A 112 -6.82 -8.23 -6.79
N GLU A 113 -7.73 -8.36 -5.83
CA GLU A 113 -8.16 -9.67 -5.35
C GLU A 113 -8.84 -10.45 -6.48
N ARG A 114 -9.65 -9.76 -7.28
CA ARG A 114 -10.30 -10.40 -8.42
C ARG A 114 -9.29 -10.83 -9.47
N ARG A 115 -8.28 -9.99 -9.70
CA ARG A 115 -7.22 -10.34 -10.64
C ARG A 115 -6.44 -11.55 -10.16
N LEU A 116 -6.20 -11.64 -8.85
CA LEU A 116 -5.51 -12.76 -8.25
C LEU A 116 -6.30 -14.06 -8.46
N LEU A 117 -7.60 -14.03 -8.23
CA LEU A 117 -8.43 -15.21 -8.43
C LEU A 117 -8.38 -15.66 -9.88
N LYS A 118 -8.43 -14.72 -10.81
CA LYS A 118 -8.38 -15.05 -12.21
C LYS A 118 -7.05 -15.67 -12.59
N ALA A 119 -5.96 -15.14 -12.07
CA ALA A 119 -4.63 -15.67 -12.37
C ALA A 119 -4.47 -17.09 -11.85
N VAL A 120 -5.03 -17.37 -10.67
CA VAL A 120 -4.93 -18.69 -10.08
C VAL A 120 -5.77 -19.72 -10.85
N GLU A 121 -6.89 -19.28 -11.43
CA GLU A 121 -7.75 -20.17 -12.17
C GLU A 121 -7.19 -20.56 -13.52
N GLU A 122 -6.25 -19.81 -14.04
CA GLU A 122 -5.63 -20.14 -15.28
C GLU A 122 -4.43 -21.04 -15.08
#